data_2aa94bf0fb831d108e35056bd3a002e7
#
_entry.id   2aa94bf0fb831d108e35056bd3a002e7
#
_cell.length_a   1.000
_cell.length_b   1.000
_cell.length_c   1.000
_cell.angle_alpha   90.00
_cell.angle_beta   90.00
_cell.angle_gamma   90.00
#
_symmetry.space_group_name_H-M   'P 1'
#
loop_
_entity.id
_entity.type
_entity.pdbx_description
1 polymer ?
#
loop_
_entity_poly.entity_id
_entity_poly.type
_entity_poly.pdbx_seq_one_letter_code
_entity_poly.pdbx_strand_id
1 'polypeptide(L)'
;MQEEIKLIGRRIRLLRTAKNLTQTGLAKEMGISQTHLCNIECGRVPVTLPNLLKLHSLLECNMSSFFVDLDEQAEAKDISLEEVLQIVKLLKQKG
;
A
#
# COMPACT_ATOMS: atom_id res chain seq x y z
N MET A 1 -4.17 5.08 -13.05
CA MET A 1 -4.48 3.77 -12.42
C MET A 1 -3.25 2.87 -12.32
N GLN A 2 -2.47 2.71 -13.38
CA GLN A 2 -1.28 1.85 -13.33
C GLN A 2 -0.21 2.36 -12.38
N GLU A 3 -0.08 3.67 -12.26
CA GLU A 3 0.89 4.27 -11.34
C GLU A 3 0.58 3.90 -9.89
N GLU A 4 -0.68 3.97 -9.51
CA GLU A 4 -1.13 3.65 -8.16
C GLU A 4 -0.92 2.15 -7.86
N ILE A 5 -1.18 1.29 -8.84
CA ILE A 5 -0.98 -0.16 -8.69
C ILE A 5 0.50 -0.45 -8.42
N LYS A 6 1.41 0.22 -9.15
CA LYS A 6 2.84 0.05 -8.96
C LYS A 6 3.30 0.54 -7.59
N LEU A 7 2.77 1.68 -7.14
CA LEU A 7 3.15 2.25 -5.84
C LEU A 7 2.70 1.35 -4.69
N ILE A 8 1.48 0.84 -4.78
CA ILE A 8 0.98 -0.10 -3.76
C ILE A 8 1.81 -1.37 -3.75
N GLY A 9 2.11 -1.93 -4.92
CA GLY A 9 2.93 -3.13 -5.04
C GLY A 9 4.32 -2.93 -4.44
N ARG A 10 4.94 -1.80 -4.75
CA ARG A 10 6.24 -1.44 -4.20
C ARG A 10 6.19 -1.32 -2.68
N ARG A 11 5.14 -0.74 -2.17
CA ARG A 11 4.96 -0.57 -0.73
C ARG A 11 4.82 -1.93 -0.03
N ILE A 12 4.07 -2.84 -0.63
CA ILE A 12 3.93 -4.20 -0.13
C ILE A 12 5.31 -4.87 -0.03
N ARG A 13 6.12 -4.73 -1.08
CA ARG A 13 7.47 -5.29 -1.09
C ARG A 13 8.34 -4.71 0.01
N LEU A 14 8.29 -3.39 0.21
CA LEU A 14 9.08 -2.73 1.25
C LEU A 14 8.67 -3.20 2.63
N LEU A 15 7.38 -3.31 2.90
CA LEU A 15 6.88 -3.79 4.19
C LEU A 15 7.26 -5.24 4.41
N ARG A 16 7.19 -6.07 3.37
CA ARG A 16 7.59 -7.48 3.45
C ARG A 16 9.08 -7.61 3.79
N THR A 17 9.93 -6.90 3.06
CA THR A 17 11.38 -6.98 3.28
C THR A 17 11.79 -6.41 4.62
N ALA A 18 11.09 -5.38 5.10
CA ALA A 18 11.34 -4.82 6.43
C ALA A 18 11.09 -5.85 7.54
N LYS A 19 10.21 -6.81 7.31
CA LYS A 19 9.95 -7.89 8.26
C LYS A 19 10.78 -9.14 8.00
N ASN A 20 11.72 -9.07 7.07
CA ASN A 20 12.59 -10.19 6.71
C ASN A 20 11.81 -11.40 6.18
N LEU A 21 10.69 -11.16 5.54
CA LEU A 21 9.88 -12.21 4.95
C LEU A 21 10.29 -12.43 3.49
N THR A 22 10.41 -13.70 3.10
CA THR A 22 10.67 -14.01 1.69
C THR A 22 9.37 -13.93 0.89
N GLN A 23 9.51 -13.68 -0.41
CA GLN A 23 8.35 -13.65 -1.29
C GLN A 23 7.62 -14.99 -1.30
N THR A 24 8.38 -16.09 -1.37
CA THR A 24 7.81 -17.44 -1.33
C THR A 24 7.07 -17.71 -0.03
N GLY A 25 7.67 -17.34 1.10
CA GLY A 25 7.06 -17.56 2.41
C GLY A 25 5.77 -16.77 2.58
N LEU A 26 5.78 -15.49 2.18
CA LEU A 26 4.58 -14.66 2.31
C LEU A 26 3.47 -15.16 1.39
N ALA A 27 3.82 -15.52 0.14
CA ALA A 27 2.83 -16.04 -0.80
C ALA A 27 2.15 -17.30 -0.24
N LYS A 28 2.93 -18.17 0.38
CA LYS A 28 2.40 -19.39 0.99
C LYS A 28 1.39 -19.05 2.10
N GLU A 29 1.73 -18.11 2.96
CA GLU A 29 0.83 -17.66 4.04
C GLU A 29 -0.43 -17.03 3.50
N MET A 30 -0.36 -16.38 2.35
CA MET A 30 -1.52 -15.76 1.70
C MET A 30 -2.37 -16.76 0.92
N GLY A 31 -1.85 -17.96 0.66
CA GLY A 31 -2.55 -18.95 -0.16
C GLY A 31 -2.50 -18.63 -1.65
N ILE A 32 -1.48 -17.93 -2.11
CA ILE A 32 -1.29 -17.60 -3.54
C ILE A 32 0.09 -18.09 -3.99
N SER A 33 0.29 -18.14 -5.31
CA SER A 33 1.59 -18.53 -5.85
C SER A 33 2.61 -17.41 -5.66
N GLN A 34 3.89 -17.78 -5.63
CA GLN A 34 4.98 -16.80 -5.60
C GLN A 34 4.92 -15.91 -6.84
N THR A 35 4.63 -16.49 -8.01
CA THR A 35 4.52 -15.73 -9.25
C THR A 35 3.43 -14.66 -9.14
N HIS A 36 2.29 -15.00 -8.54
CA HIS A 36 1.21 -14.05 -8.36
C HIS A 36 1.63 -12.90 -7.44
N LEU A 37 2.29 -13.22 -6.32
CA LEU A 37 2.78 -12.17 -5.42
C LEU A 37 3.84 -11.32 -6.10
N CYS A 38 4.72 -11.93 -6.88
CA CYS A 38 5.71 -11.19 -7.65
C CYS A 38 5.05 -10.18 -8.59
N ASN A 39 3.99 -10.61 -9.28
CA ASN A 39 3.27 -9.71 -10.20
C ASN A 39 2.58 -8.56 -9.45
N ILE A 40 2.07 -8.83 -8.26
CA ILE A 40 1.49 -7.77 -7.41
C ILE A 40 2.57 -6.76 -7.00
N GLU A 41 3.70 -7.25 -6.51
CA GLU A 41 4.79 -6.39 -6.05
C GLU A 41 5.42 -5.58 -7.17
N CYS A 42 5.44 -6.13 -8.37
CA CYS A 42 5.97 -5.45 -9.55
C CYS A 42 4.97 -4.50 -10.20
N GLY A 43 3.73 -4.50 -9.76
CA GLY A 43 2.70 -3.63 -10.31
C GLY A 43 2.15 -4.10 -11.64
N ARG A 44 2.34 -5.38 -12.00
CA ARG A 44 1.77 -5.94 -13.23
C ARG A 44 0.30 -6.24 -13.10
N VAL A 45 -0.14 -6.58 -11.89
CA VAL A 45 -1.55 -6.85 -11.58
C VAL A 45 -1.91 -6.11 -10.30
N PRO A 46 -3.17 -5.68 -10.16
CA PRO A 46 -3.60 -5.04 -8.92
C PRO A 46 -3.76 -6.07 -7.80
N VAL A 47 -3.55 -5.63 -6.56
CA VAL A 47 -3.86 -6.45 -5.40
C VAL A 47 -5.37 -6.37 -5.16
N THR A 48 -6.00 -7.53 -4.93
CA THR A 48 -7.42 -7.55 -4.58
C THR A 48 -7.61 -7.13 -3.13
N LEU A 49 -8.81 -6.65 -2.81
CA LEU A 49 -9.09 -6.25 -1.42
C LEU A 49 -8.91 -7.40 -0.44
N PRO A 50 -9.40 -8.64 -0.71
CA PRO A 50 -9.14 -9.75 0.20
C PRO A 50 -7.65 -10.01 0.44
N ASN A 51 -6.83 -9.94 -0.61
CA ASN A 51 -5.40 -10.13 -0.46
C ASN A 51 -4.75 -8.98 0.31
N LEU A 52 -5.23 -7.76 0.11
CA LEU A 52 -4.71 -6.60 0.85
C LEU A 52 -5.01 -6.74 2.35
N LEU A 53 -6.19 -7.24 2.70
CA LEU A 53 -6.55 -7.48 4.10
C LEU A 53 -5.67 -8.58 4.71
N LYS A 54 -5.35 -9.62 3.94
CA LYS A 54 -4.41 -10.65 4.40
C LYS A 54 -3.03 -10.06 4.65
N LEU A 55 -2.56 -9.22 3.73
CA LEU A 55 -1.27 -8.56 3.87
C LEU A 55 -1.23 -7.64 5.09
N HIS A 56 -2.30 -6.89 5.32
CA HIS A 56 -2.43 -6.04 6.49
C HIS A 56 -2.21 -6.85 7.78
N SER A 57 -2.83 -8.00 7.87
CA SER A 57 -2.71 -8.88 9.03
C SER A 57 -1.32 -9.51 9.13
N LEU A 58 -0.83 -10.08 8.04
CA LEU A 58 0.45 -10.79 8.01
C LEU A 58 1.65 -9.87 8.21
N LEU A 59 1.60 -8.67 7.68
CA LEU A 59 2.67 -7.68 7.80
C LEU A 59 2.55 -6.84 9.08
N GLU A 60 1.47 -6.98 9.82
CA GLU A 60 1.24 -6.26 11.07
C GLU A 60 1.43 -4.76 10.91
N CYS A 61 0.87 -4.21 9.85
CA CYS A 61 0.98 -2.79 9.54
C CYS A 61 -0.41 -2.15 9.44
N ASN A 62 -0.45 -0.83 9.47
CA ASN A 62 -1.69 -0.09 9.26
C ASN A 62 -2.07 -0.14 7.78
N MET A 63 -3.36 -0.15 7.50
CA MET A 63 -3.84 -0.10 6.10
C MET A 63 -3.29 1.13 5.38
N SER A 64 -3.20 2.26 6.06
CA SER A 64 -2.65 3.48 5.48
C SER A 64 -1.20 3.32 5.00
N SER A 65 -0.46 2.37 5.56
CA SER A 65 0.94 2.14 5.16
C SER A 65 1.07 1.72 3.70
N PHE A 66 0.03 1.11 3.13
CA PHE A 66 0.05 0.71 1.73
C PHE A 66 -0.15 1.89 0.78
N PHE A 67 -0.65 3.02 1.27
CA PHE A 67 -1.09 4.14 0.45
C PHE A 67 -0.30 5.43 0.68
N VAL A 68 0.80 5.36 1.42
CA VAL A 68 1.60 6.54 1.77
C VAL A 68 2.11 7.26 0.51
N ASP A 69 2.59 6.50 -0.46
CA ASP A 69 3.14 7.11 -1.67
C ASP A 69 2.05 7.76 -2.53
N LEU A 70 0.83 7.25 -2.46
CA LEU A 70 -0.31 7.86 -3.16
C LEU A 70 -0.66 9.21 -2.58
N ASP A 71 -0.66 9.33 -1.25
CA ASP A 71 -0.93 10.59 -0.58
C ASP A 71 0.12 11.65 -0.95
N GLU A 72 1.38 11.27 -0.98
CA GLU A 72 2.46 12.17 -1.38
C GLU A 72 2.29 12.65 -2.81
N GLN A 73 1.90 11.76 -3.73
CA GLN A 73 1.68 12.14 -5.12
C GLN A 73 0.49 13.06 -5.28
N ALA A 74 -0.59 12.80 -4.57
CA ALA A 74 -1.77 13.65 -4.61
C ALA A 74 -1.44 15.07 -4.17
N GLU A 75 -0.68 15.21 -3.09
CA GLU A 75 -0.23 16.51 -2.60
C GLU A 75 0.62 17.25 -3.63
N ALA A 76 1.49 16.54 -4.31
CA ALA A 76 2.41 17.13 -5.28
C ALA A 76 1.74 17.57 -6.56
N LYS A 77 0.65 16.92 -6.96
CA LYS A 77 0.02 17.15 -8.27
C LYS A 77 -1.20 18.05 -8.26
N ASP A 78 -2.07 17.89 -7.28
CA ASP A 78 -3.42 18.44 -7.39
C ASP A 78 -3.83 19.39 -6.26
N ILE A 79 -3.16 19.36 -5.13
CA ILE A 79 -3.59 20.12 -3.96
C ILE A 79 -2.40 20.86 -3.36
N SER A 80 -2.58 22.15 -3.06
CA SER A 80 -1.55 22.92 -2.38
C SER A 80 -1.44 22.47 -0.92
N LEU A 81 -0.26 22.67 -0.35
CA LEU A 81 -0.02 22.33 1.05
C LEU A 81 -1.03 23.04 1.98
N GLU A 82 -1.37 24.28 1.66
CA GLU A 82 -2.34 25.03 2.46
C GLU A 82 -3.72 24.38 2.46
N GLU A 83 -4.16 23.91 1.28
CA GLU A 83 -5.45 23.24 1.17
C GLU A 83 -5.47 21.93 1.97
N VAL A 84 -4.38 21.18 1.92
CA VAL A 84 -4.26 19.95 2.70
C VAL A 84 -4.32 20.25 4.19
N LEU A 85 -3.62 21.28 4.64
CA LEU A 85 -3.63 21.68 6.04
C LEU A 85 -5.02 22.09 6.51
N GLN A 86 -5.77 22.79 5.64
CA GLN A 86 -7.15 23.17 5.97
C GLN A 86 -8.06 21.95 6.12
N ILE A 87 -7.92 20.98 5.22
CA ILE A 87 -8.70 19.74 5.29
C ILE A 87 -8.40 18.99 6.59
N VAL A 88 -7.12 18.89 6.94
CA VAL A 88 -6.70 18.24 8.18
C VAL A 88 -7.27 18.93 9.40
N LYS A 89 -7.26 20.26 9.42
CA LYS A 89 -7.83 21.03 10.53
C LYS A 89 -9.33 20.79 10.67
N LEU A 90 -10.05 20.75 9.55
CA LEU A 90 -11.50 20.48 9.58
C LEU A 90 -11.78 19.09 10.12
N LEU A 91 -11.00 18.09 9.71
CA LEU A 91 -11.16 16.72 10.20
C LEU A 91 -10.88 16.63 11.69
N LYS A 92 -9.87 17.35 12.19
CA LYS A 92 -9.54 17.35 13.61
C LYS A 92 -10.60 18.04 14.44
N GLN A 93 -11.25 19.07 13.91
CA GLN A 93 -12.30 19.79 14.63
C GLN A 93 -13.55 18.95 14.81
N LYS A 94 -13.80 18.02 13.90
CA LYS A 94 -14.94 17.11 14.01
C LYS A 94 -14.69 15.93 14.92
N GLY A 95 -13.44 15.63 15.17
CA GLY A 95 -13.07 14.55 16.07
C GLY A 95 -13.07 15.01 17.50
#